data_68152a619d909b3262c345edfb03401e
#
_entry.id   68152a619d909b3262c345edfb03401e
#
_cell.length_a   1.000
_cell.length_b   1.000
_cell.length_c   1.000
_cell.angle_alpha   90.00
_cell.angle_beta   90.00
_cell.angle_gamma   90.00
#
_symmetry.space_group_name_H-M   'P 1'
#
loop_
_entity.id
_entity.type
_entity.pdbx_description
1 polymer ?
#
loop_
_entity_poly.entity_id
_entity_poly.type
_entity_poly.pdbx_seq_one_letter_code
_entity_poly.pdbx_strand_id
1 'polypeptide(L)'
;MRRLDHIDLRVPDLNAIAPFYQRLLPALGFTQDLTVPDWLQFYAEGDGPTEFFGVTESRHHRPNENRIAFWAESKDEVDQLARLVQEIGALNIEGPGYDEGPGYYAVFFEDPVGNRLEVCHRAAN
;
A
#
# COMPACT_ATOMS: atom_id res chain seq x y z
N MET A 1 17.56 -4.21 10.31
CA MET A 1 16.95 -5.57 10.43
C MET A 1 15.52 -5.53 9.93
N ARG A 2 15.20 -6.35 8.95
CA ARG A 2 13.83 -6.48 8.46
C ARG A 2 13.00 -7.27 9.47
N ARG A 3 11.79 -6.78 9.76
CA ARG A 3 10.91 -7.41 10.75
C ARG A 3 9.84 -8.30 10.14
N LEU A 4 9.43 -8.02 8.92
CA LEU A 4 8.37 -8.77 8.24
C LEU A 4 8.93 -9.40 6.98
N ASP A 5 8.47 -10.62 6.69
CA ASP A 5 8.76 -11.27 5.41
C ASP A 5 7.78 -10.79 4.34
N HIS A 6 6.51 -10.82 4.63
CA HIS A 6 5.49 -10.38 3.67
C HIS A 6 4.18 -10.03 4.36
N ILE A 7 3.32 -9.37 3.59
CA ILE A 7 1.93 -9.12 3.94
C ILE A 7 1.09 -9.78 2.87
N ASP A 8 0.04 -10.46 3.27
CA ASP A 8 -0.91 -11.10 2.36
C ASP A 8 -2.27 -10.44 2.57
N LEU A 9 -2.67 -9.60 1.62
CA LEU A 9 -3.93 -8.89 1.67
C LEU A 9 -4.98 -9.65 0.87
N ARG A 10 -6.21 -9.68 1.38
CA ARG A 10 -7.31 -10.35 0.69
C ARG A 10 -8.23 -9.36 0.01
N VAL A 11 -8.70 -9.74 -1.17
CA VAL A 11 -9.69 -8.99 -1.94
C VAL A 11 -10.72 -9.96 -2.49
N PRO A 12 -11.99 -9.53 -2.68
CA PRO A 12 -13.02 -10.48 -3.17
C PRO A 12 -12.87 -10.84 -4.64
N ASP A 13 -12.27 -9.98 -5.46
CA ASP A 13 -12.09 -10.21 -6.89
C ASP A 13 -10.74 -9.66 -7.32
N LEU A 14 -9.77 -10.55 -7.53
CA LEU A 14 -8.40 -10.15 -7.83
C LEU A 14 -8.29 -9.43 -9.17
N ASN A 15 -9.01 -9.88 -10.19
CA ASN A 15 -8.93 -9.26 -11.51
C ASN A 15 -9.41 -7.81 -11.49
N ALA A 16 -10.45 -7.54 -10.71
CA ALA A 16 -10.99 -6.18 -10.60
C ALA A 16 -10.03 -5.22 -9.89
N ILE A 17 -9.28 -5.71 -8.92
CA ILE A 17 -8.42 -4.87 -8.06
C ILE A 17 -6.97 -4.80 -8.55
N ALA A 18 -6.54 -5.77 -9.37
CA ALA A 18 -5.14 -5.87 -9.78
C ALA A 18 -4.58 -4.57 -10.37
N PRO A 19 -5.29 -3.82 -11.25
CA PRO A 19 -4.73 -2.59 -11.78
C PRO A 19 -4.36 -1.55 -10.72
N PHE A 20 -5.11 -1.48 -9.63
CA PHE A 20 -4.82 -0.57 -8.52
C PHE A 20 -3.45 -0.90 -7.90
N TYR A 21 -3.24 -2.16 -7.54
CA TYR A 21 -2.00 -2.58 -6.89
C TYR A 21 -0.81 -2.63 -7.84
N GLN A 22 -1.05 -2.91 -9.12
CA GLN A 22 0.00 -2.87 -10.14
C GLN A 22 0.58 -1.47 -10.33
N ARG A 23 -0.18 -0.42 -9.99
CA ARG A 23 0.30 0.96 -10.01
C ARG A 23 0.83 1.40 -8.65
N LEU A 24 0.17 1.03 -7.57
CA LEU A 24 0.53 1.46 -6.22
C LEU A 24 1.83 0.83 -5.73
N LEU A 25 1.95 -0.50 -5.82
CA LEU A 25 3.04 -1.22 -5.19
C LEU A 25 4.42 -0.83 -5.75
N PRO A 26 4.61 -0.72 -7.08
CA PRO A 26 5.90 -0.23 -7.57
C PRO A 26 6.24 1.18 -7.10
N ALA A 27 5.26 2.05 -6.99
CA ALA A 27 5.48 3.42 -6.49
C ALA A 27 5.91 3.45 -5.03
N LEU A 28 5.59 2.39 -4.27
CA LEU A 28 6.00 2.23 -2.87
C LEU A 28 7.35 1.52 -2.73
N GLY A 29 7.98 1.12 -3.82
CA GLY A 29 9.27 0.43 -3.79
C GLY A 29 9.19 -1.08 -3.95
N PHE A 30 7.99 -1.65 -4.13
CA PHE A 30 7.83 -3.07 -4.45
C PHE A 30 7.83 -3.23 -5.96
N THR A 31 9.02 -3.25 -6.54
CA THR A 31 9.19 -3.10 -7.99
C THR A 31 9.38 -4.42 -8.74
N GLN A 32 9.60 -5.53 -8.02
CA GLN A 32 9.80 -6.83 -8.66
C GLN A 32 8.47 -7.59 -8.71
N ASP A 33 7.87 -7.62 -9.88
CA ASP A 33 6.61 -8.33 -10.10
C ASP A 33 6.88 -9.83 -10.33
N LEU A 34 6.59 -10.63 -9.33
CA LEU A 34 6.69 -12.09 -9.38
C LEU A 34 5.30 -12.74 -9.26
N THR A 35 4.29 -12.07 -9.79
CA THR A 35 2.91 -12.53 -9.78
C THR A 35 2.78 -13.91 -10.44
N VAL A 36 2.05 -14.80 -9.76
CA VAL A 36 1.66 -16.11 -10.28
C VAL A 36 0.13 -16.12 -10.46
N PRO A 37 -0.43 -17.11 -11.14
CA PRO A 37 -1.89 -17.18 -11.27
C PRO A 37 -2.58 -17.11 -9.91
N ASP A 38 -3.60 -16.27 -9.79
CA ASP A 38 -4.43 -16.07 -8.61
C ASP A 38 -3.73 -15.45 -7.40
N TRP A 39 -2.47 -15.00 -7.54
CA TRP A 39 -1.72 -14.41 -6.45
C TRP A 39 -0.78 -13.31 -6.95
N LEU A 40 -1.18 -12.06 -6.74
CA LEU A 40 -0.34 -10.91 -7.05
C LEU A 40 0.80 -10.85 -6.03
N GLN A 41 2.06 -10.77 -6.50
CA GLN A 41 3.23 -10.68 -5.62
C GLN A 41 4.18 -9.62 -6.14
N PHE A 42 4.41 -8.59 -5.34
CA PHE A 42 5.38 -7.54 -5.67
C PHE A 42 6.43 -7.49 -4.56
N TYR A 43 7.68 -7.73 -4.94
CA TYR A 43 8.81 -7.76 -4.03
C TYR A 43 9.55 -6.43 -4.01
N ALA A 44 10.07 -6.06 -2.86
CA ALA A 44 10.94 -4.90 -2.74
C ALA A 44 12.25 -5.14 -3.48
N GLU A 45 12.88 -4.06 -3.93
CA GLU A 45 14.20 -4.13 -4.56
C GLU A 45 15.25 -4.54 -3.55
N GLY A 46 16.30 -5.17 -4.04
CA GLY A 46 17.45 -5.56 -3.23
C GLY A 46 18.08 -6.85 -3.70
N ASP A 47 19.27 -7.11 -3.19
CA ASP A 47 19.98 -8.36 -3.44
C ASP A 47 19.47 -9.44 -2.48
N GLY A 48 19.30 -10.65 -3.00
CA GLY A 48 18.79 -11.76 -2.21
C GLY A 48 17.30 -11.66 -1.90
N PRO A 49 16.80 -12.43 -0.94
CA PRO A 49 15.39 -12.38 -0.56
C PRO A 49 15.00 -11.04 0.05
N THR A 50 13.92 -10.45 -0.44
CA THR A 50 13.38 -9.20 0.09
C THR A 50 11.95 -9.41 0.55
N GLU A 51 11.39 -8.42 1.23
CA GLU A 51 9.99 -8.48 1.63
C GLU A 51 9.06 -8.29 0.42
N PHE A 52 7.87 -8.86 0.52
CA PHE A 52 6.90 -8.67 -0.56
C PHE A 52 5.50 -8.36 -0.04
N PHE A 53 4.72 -7.77 -0.91
CA PHE A 53 3.31 -7.51 -0.68
C PHE A 53 2.50 -8.40 -1.63
N GLY A 54 1.66 -9.26 -1.05
CA GLY A 54 0.82 -10.17 -1.81
C GLY A 54 -0.65 -9.75 -1.75
N VAL A 55 -1.36 -9.97 -2.84
CA VAL A 55 -2.80 -9.75 -2.89
C VAL A 55 -3.43 -11.03 -3.44
N THR A 56 -4.30 -11.63 -2.67
CA THR A 56 -4.91 -12.92 -2.97
C THR A 56 -6.44 -12.82 -2.96
N GLU A 57 -7.07 -13.52 -3.86
CA GLU A 57 -8.53 -13.54 -3.91
C GLU A 57 -9.13 -14.37 -2.80
N SER A 58 -10.15 -13.82 -2.16
CA SER A 58 -11.01 -14.54 -1.23
C SER A 58 -12.43 -14.01 -1.45
N ARG A 59 -13.28 -14.79 -2.11
CA ARG A 59 -14.60 -14.35 -2.60
C ARG A 59 -15.46 -13.67 -1.54
N HIS A 60 -15.32 -14.09 -0.29
CA HIS A 60 -16.16 -13.61 0.79
C HIS A 60 -15.44 -12.61 1.70
N HIS A 61 -14.25 -12.16 1.29
CA HIS A 61 -13.52 -11.18 2.07
C HIS A 61 -14.35 -9.90 2.23
N ARG A 62 -14.37 -9.39 3.46
CA ARG A 62 -14.96 -8.08 3.79
C ARG A 62 -13.88 -7.23 4.44
N PRO A 63 -13.71 -5.98 3.98
CA PRO A 63 -12.81 -5.05 4.66
C PRO A 63 -13.23 -4.85 6.11
N ASN A 64 -12.25 -4.55 6.95
CA ASN A 64 -12.47 -4.33 8.36
C ASN A 64 -11.67 -3.12 8.84
N GLU A 65 -11.48 -2.99 10.14
CA GLU A 65 -10.79 -1.84 10.73
C GLU A 65 -9.27 -1.96 10.70
N ASN A 66 -8.71 -3.10 10.28
CA ASN A 66 -7.27 -3.23 10.14
C ASN A 66 -6.75 -2.26 9.09
N ARG A 67 -5.57 -1.70 9.33
CA ARG A 67 -4.93 -0.75 8.42
C ARG A 67 -3.48 -1.14 8.20
N ILE A 68 -3.03 -1.02 6.96
CA ILE A 68 -1.64 -1.21 6.60
C ILE A 68 -1.07 0.16 6.25
N ALA A 69 0.00 0.56 6.96
CA ALA A 69 0.66 1.84 6.73
C ALA A 69 2.01 1.58 6.05
N PHE A 70 2.22 2.21 4.90
CA PHE A 70 3.48 2.15 4.18
C PHE A 70 4.35 3.33 4.57
N TRP A 71 5.65 3.09 4.69
CA TRP A 71 6.63 4.12 5.00
C TRP A 71 6.96 4.94 3.76
N ALA A 72 7.06 6.26 3.94
CA ALA A 72 7.58 7.18 2.93
C ALA A 72 8.82 7.89 3.48
N GLU A 73 9.80 8.12 2.61
CA GLU A 73 11.08 8.71 3.00
C GLU A 73 10.98 10.21 3.28
N SER A 74 9.93 10.87 2.81
CA SER A 74 9.76 12.32 2.94
C SER A 74 8.28 12.71 2.86
N LYS A 75 7.99 13.94 3.26
CA LYS A 75 6.66 14.54 3.05
C LYS A 75 6.32 14.62 1.55
N ASP A 76 7.31 14.98 0.72
CA ASP A 76 7.09 15.09 -0.73
C ASP A 76 6.66 13.76 -1.32
N GLU A 77 7.23 12.66 -0.84
CA GLU A 77 6.83 11.32 -1.28
C GLU A 77 5.39 11.01 -0.86
N VAL A 78 4.99 11.38 0.36
CA VAL A 78 3.58 11.23 0.78
C VAL A 78 2.66 12.01 -0.16
N ASP A 79 3.03 13.25 -0.50
CA ASP A 79 2.23 14.09 -1.40
C ASP A 79 2.12 13.47 -2.79
N GLN A 80 3.21 12.91 -3.32
CA GLN A 80 3.21 12.25 -4.63
C GLN A 80 2.31 11.02 -4.62
N LEU A 81 2.41 10.21 -3.57
CA LEU A 81 1.60 9.01 -3.44
C LEU A 81 0.12 9.33 -3.22
N ALA A 82 -0.17 10.44 -2.52
CA ALA A 82 -1.55 10.91 -2.38
C ALA A 82 -2.17 11.25 -3.74
N ARG A 83 -1.40 11.88 -4.63
CA ARG A 83 -1.88 12.17 -5.99
C ARG A 83 -2.09 10.88 -6.79
N LEU A 84 -1.17 9.94 -6.67
CA LEU A 84 -1.27 8.65 -7.37
C LEU A 84 -2.51 7.88 -6.94
N VAL A 85 -2.76 7.75 -5.61
CA VAL A 85 -3.90 6.95 -5.15
C VAL A 85 -5.23 7.56 -5.58
N GLN A 86 -5.31 8.89 -5.65
CA GLN A 86 -6.49 9.56 -6.22
C GLN A 86 -6.67 9.18 -7.68
N GLU A 87 -5.60 9.22 -8.46
CA GLU A 87 -5.63 8.91 -9.89
C GLU A 87 -6.05 7.46 -10.16
N ILE A 88 -5.61 6.52 -9.33
CA ILE A 88 -5.87 5.10 -9.56
C ILE A 88 -7.13 4.57 -8.91
N GLY A 89 -7.92 5.43 -8.27
CA GLY A 89 -9.26 5.07 -7.81
C GLY A 89 -9.39 4.70 -6.34
N ALA A 90 -8.48 5.16 -5.48
CA ALA A 90 -8.64 4.99 -4.04
C ALA A 90 -9.91 5.67 -3.55
N LEU A 91 -10.49 5.10 -2.49
CA LEU A 91 -11.71 5.61 -1.86
C LEU A 91 -11.37 6.32 -0.55
N ASN A 92 -12.24 7.26 -0.15
CA ASN A 92 -12.22 7.90 1.16
C ASN A 92 -10.84 8.43 1.54
N ILE A 93 -10.23 9.19 0.63
CA ILE A 93 -8.90 9.77 0.83
C ILE A 93 -8.99 10.90 1.85
N GLU A 94 -8.14 10.84 2.89
CA GLU A 94 -8.00 11.87 3.91
C GLU A 94 -6.55 12.33 3.96
N GLY A 95 -6.33 13.62 3.81
CA GLY A 95 -4.99 14.19 3.72
C GLY A 95 -4.54 14.34 2.27
N PRO A 96 -3.24 14.57 2.02
CA PRO A 96 -2.14 14.46 2.98
C PRO A 96 -2.11 15.62 3.98
N GLY A 97 -1.58 15.34 5.16
CA GLY A 97 -1.45 16.33 6.20
C GLY A 97 -0.80 15.79 7.46
N TYR A 98 -0.55 16.68 8.41
CA TYR A 98 -0.07 16.26 9.72
C TYR A 98 -1.20 15.60 10.51
N ASP A 99 -0.88 14.51 11.17
CA ASP A 99 -1.79 13.78 12.04
C ASP A 99 -1.08 13.52 13.37
N GLU A 100 -1.79 13.69 14.48
CA GLU A 100 -1.26 13.47 15.82
C GLU A 100 0.04 14.26 16.13
N GLY A 101 0.17 15.47 15.57
CA GLY A 101 1.28 16.33 15.87
C GLY A 101 2.18 16.62 14.66
N PRO A 102 3.22 17.44 14.86
CA PRO A 102 3.99 18.00 13.74
C PRO A 102 4.99 17.02 13.10
N GLY A 103 5.23 15.89 13.75
CA GLY A 103 6.21 14.91 13.24
C GLY A 103 5.61 13.80 12.37
N TYR A 104 4.31 13.70 12.29
CA TYR A 104 3.64 12.60 11.60
C TYR A 104 2.85 13.16 10.43
N TYR A 105 3.29 12.88 9.21
CA TYR A 105 2.65 13.37 7.98
C TYR A 105 2.15 12.18 7.17
N ALA A 106 0.86 12.17 6.86
CA ALA A 106 0.24 10.96 6.30
C ALA A 106 -0.90 11.26 5.35
N VAL A 107 -1.18 10.30 4.48
CA VAL A 107 -2.42 10.21 3.72
C VAL A 107 -3.08 8.87 4.03
N PHE A 108 -4.36 8.91 4.36
CA PHE A 108 -5.19 7.72 4.62
C PHE A 108 -6.13 7.51 3.45
N PHE A 109 -6.34 6.26 3.08
CA PHE A 109 -7.24 5.96 1.96
C PHE A 109 -7.67 4.50 2.05
N GLU A 110 -8.60 4.14 1.18
CA GLU A 110 -9.02 2.75 1.03
C GLU A 110 -8.73 2.31 -0.39
N ASP A 111 -8.42 1.02 -0.57
CA ASP A 111 -8.37 0.48 -1.91
C ASP A 111 -9.80 0.45 -2.49
N PRO A 112 -9.99 0.16 -3.80
CA PRO A 112 -11.32 0.21 -4.40
C PRO A 112 -12.36 -0.75 -3.81
N VAL A 113 -11.96 -1.70 -2.96
CA VAL A 113 -12.92 -2.58 -2.27
C VAL A 113 -13.04 -2.25 -0.78
N GLY A 114 -12.34 -1.23 -0.30
CA GLY A 114 -12.49 -0.72 1.05
C GLY A 114 -11.45 -1.18 2.06
N ASN A 115 -10.41 -1.90 1.66
CA ASN A 115 -9.31 -2.21 2.57
C ASN A 115 -8.58 -0.93 2.97
N ARG A 116 -8.27 -0.75 4.25
CA ARG A 116 -7.69 0.49 4.77
C ARG A 116 -6.18 0.51 4.63
N LEU A 117 -5.69 1.55 3.98
CA LEU A 117 -4.27 1.75 3.71
C LEU A 117 -3.86 3.16 4.13
N GLU A 118 -2.56 3.33 4.29
CA GLU A 118 -1.97 4.62 4.68
C GLU A 118 -0.58 4.71 4.11
N VAL A 119 -0.15 5.92 3.76
CA VAL A 119 1.26 6.22 3.49
C VAL A 119 1.68 7.32 4.46
N CYS A 120 2.76 7.10 5.18
CA CYS A 120 3.18 8.05 6.20
C CYS A 120 4.68 8.26 6.23
N HIS A 121 5.05 9.45 6.71
CA HIS A 121 6.43 9.82 7.01
C HIS A 121 6.49 10.34 8.44
N ARG A 122 7.53 9.95 9.16
CA ARG A 122 7.81 10.49 10.49
C ARG A 122 9.12 11.24 10.45
N ALA A 123 9.07 12.49 10.90
CA ALA A 123 10.27 13.31 11.01
C ALA A 123 11.19 12.74 12.09
N ALA A 124 12.50 12.86 11.89
CA ALA A 124 13.47 12.55 12.93
C ALA A 124 13.32 13.54 14.08
N ASN A 125 13.54 13.05 15.29
CA ASN A 125 13.54 13.89 16.49
C ASN A 125 14.87 14.61 16.65
#